data_7e64750bd8da7e1341c23282ba25c1bb
#
_entry.id   7e64750bd8da7e1341c23282ba25c1bb
#
_cell.length_a   1.000
_cell.length_b   1.000
_cell.length_c   1.000
_cell.angle_alpha   90.00
_cell.angle_beta   90.00
_cell.angle_gamma   90.00
#
_symmetry.space_group_name_H-M   'P 1'
#
loop_
_entity.id
_entity.type
_entity.pdbx_description
1 polymer ?
#
loop_
_entity_poly.entity_id
_entity_poly.type
_entity_poly.pdbx_seq_one_letter_code
_entity_poly.pdbx_strand_id
1 'polypeptide(L)'
;IDKNIINFSVLVNMADNSATAKKNFDKFFEICRRFLDVNLHYSGMIPLSNAIRRSIVKRAPIVSAQPSSPEARAFQTAAREIIKAPQNEQTGIRFFGA
;
A
#
# COMPACT_ATOMS: atom_id res chain seq x y z
N ILE A 1 26.62 8.15 2.97
CA ILE A 1 26.37 7.75 2.84
C ILE A 1 25.50 7.08 3.08
N ASP A 2 25.03 6.69 3.14
CA ASP A 2 24.37 6.14 3.33
C ASP A 2 23.66 5.60 3.09
N LYS A 3 23.47 5.51 2.86
CA LYS A 3 23.21 4.94 2.79
C LYS A 3 22.39 3.81 2.84
N ASN A 4 22.07 3.19 3.35
CA ASN A 4 21.22 2.03 3.58
C ASN A 4 19.80 2.43 3.96
N ILE A 5 19.29 3.41 3.23
CA ILE A 5 17.90 3.80 3.44
C ILE A 5 17.02 2.74 2.79
N ILE A 6 16.11 2.17 3.58
CA ILE A 6 15.22 1.15 3.09
C ILE A 6 13.93 1.81 2.61
N ASN A 7 13.48 1.42 1.45
CA ASN A 7 12.24 1.92 0.85
C ASN A 7 11.09 0.97 1.14
N PHE A 8 9.98 1.53 1.57
CA PHE A 8 8.75 0.77 1.80
C PHE A 8 7.61 1.39 1.00
N SER A 9 6.79 0.54 0.42
CA SER A 9 5.51 0.97 -0.13
C SER A 9 4.45 0.81 0.93
N VAL A 10 3.64 1.85 1.11
CA VAL A 10 2.62 1.87 2.16
C VAL A 10 1.24 1.93 1.52
N LEU A 11 0.41 0.99 1.88
CA LEU A 11 -0.96 0.91 1.44
C LEU A 11 -1.86 1.06 2.67
N VAL A 12 -2.76 2.05 2.63
CA VAL A 12 -3.70 2.26 3.72
C VAL A 12 -4.94 1.42 3.45
N ASN A 13 -5.19 0.46 4.33
CA ASN A 13 -6.30 -0.46 4.16
C ASN A 13 -7.51 -0.01 4.97
N MET A 14 -8.69 -0.40 4.53
CA MET A 14 -9.96 -0.13 5.22
C MET A 14 -10.16 1.36 5.49
N ALA A 15 -9.83 2.19 4.51
CA ALA A 15 -9.90 3.63 4.65
C ALA A 15 -11.31 4.14 4.36
N ASP A 16 -11.76 5.14 5.12
CA ASP A 16 -13.06 5.77 4.90
C ASP A 16 -13.10 6.53 3.57
N ASN A 17 -12.04 7.25 3.28
CA ASN A 17 -11.91 7.98 2.02
C ASN A 17 -10.44 8.29 1.76
N SER A 18 -10.16 8.79 0.54
CA SER A 18 -8.79 9.03 0.14
C SER A 18 -8.11 10.16 0.93
N ALA A 19 -8.87 11.18 1.32
CA ALA A 19 -8.31 12.29 2.09
C ALA A 19 -7.85 11.82 3.48
N THR A 20 -8.68 11.01 4.14
CA THR A 20 -8.33 10.45 5.44
C THR A 20 -7.15 9.50 5.34
N ALA A 21 -7.12 8.68 4.29
CA ALA A 21 -6.01 7.74 4.06
C ALA A 21 -4.70 8.50 3.90
N LYS A 22 -4.69 9.56 3.10
CA LYS A 22 -3.49 10.36 2.87
C LYS A 22 -3.04 11.04 4.16
N LYS A 23 -3.98 11.53 4.95
CA LYS A 23 -3.67 12.17 6.22
C LYS A 23 -3.04 11.17 7.20
N ASN A 24 -3.57 9.96 7.24
CA ASN A 24 -3.01 8.91 8.08
C ASN A 24 -1.61 8.53 7.61
N PHE A 25 -1.41 8.45 6.31
CA PHE A 25 -0.09 8.19 5.76
C PHE A 25 0.90 9.30 6.15
N ASP A 26 0.49 10.56 6.04
CA ASP A 26 1.37 11.68 6.36
C ASP A 26 1.81 11.65 7.82
N LYS A 27 0.91 11.30 8.73
CA LYS A 27 1.27 11.15 10.14
C LYS A 27 2.26 10.02 10.36
N PHE A 28 2.02 8.90 9.71
CA PHE A 28 2.90 7.74 9.80
C PHE A 28 4.28 8.08 9.23
N PHE A 29 4.30 8.77 8.11
CA PHE A 29 5.54 9.19 7.48
C PHE A 29 6.36 10.09 8.42
N GLU A 30 5.71 11.05 9.09
CA GLU A 30 6.41 11.94 10.02
C GLU A 30 7.04 11.16 11.18
N ILE A 31 6.33 10.17 11.70
CA ILE A 31 6.87 9.35 12.78
C ILE A 31 8.06 8.54 12.30
N CYS A 32 7.93 7.89 11.17
CA CYS A 32 9.00 7.06 10.62
C CYS A 32 10.23 7.90 10.29
N ARG A 33 10.01 9.07 9.70
CA ARG A 33 11.10 9.96 9.34
C ARG A 33 11.87 10.46 10.55
N ARG A 34 11.16 10.65 11.67
CA ARG A 34 11.77 11.16 12.89
C ARG A 34 12.63 10.11 13.60
N PHE A 35 12.20 8.86 13.57
CA PHE A 35 12.80 7.81 14.38
C PHE A 35 13.52 6.72 13.59
N LEU A 36 13.29 6.66 12.29
CA LEU A 36 13.84 5.60 11.44
C LEU A 36 14.41 6.19 10.15
N ASP A 37 15.45 5.54 9.64
CA ASP A 37 16.02 5.90 8.35
C ASP A 37 15.33 5.10 7.26
N VAL A 38 14.06 5.40 7.04
CA VAL A 38 13.29 4.71 6.01
C VAL A 38 12.65 5.74 5.09
N ASN A 39 12.42 5.31 3.87
CA ASN A 39 11.75 6.09 2.86
C ASN A 39 10.41 5.43 2.58
N LEU A 40 9.33 6.22 2.62
CA LEU A 40 8.00 5.68 2.42
C LEU A 40 7.41 6.19 1.12
N HIS A 41 6.88 5.28 0.32
CA HIS A 41 6.17 5.59 -0.89
C HIS A 41 4.68 5.28 -0.68
N TYR A 42 3.84 6.29 -0.82
CA TYR A 42 2.40 6.08 -0.68
C TYR A 42 1.88 5.40 -1.93
N SER A 43 1.38 4.19 -1.78
CA SER A 43 0.92 3.39 -2.91
C SER A 43 -0.60 3.45 -3.10
N GLY A 44 -1.31 4.07 -2.18
CA GLY A 44 -2.74 4.23 -2.33
C GLY A 44 -3.51 3.75 -1.11
N MET A 45 -4.82 3.60 -1.30
CA MET A 45 -5.70 3.15 -0.25
C MET A 45 -6.69 2.13 -0.79
N ILE A 46 -7.10 1.24 0.09
CA ILE A 46 -8.18 0.31 -0.20
C ILE A 46 -9.36 0.74 0.67
N PRO A 47 -10.51 1.03 0.08
CA PRO A 47 -11.64 1.54 0.84
C PRO A 47 -12.27 0.48 1.74
N LEU A 48 -12.84 0.94 2.84
CA LEU A 48 -13.70 0.12 3.66
C LEU A 48 -14.99 -0.09 2.86
N SER A 49 -15.25 -1.33 2.46
CA SER A 49 -16.30 -1.60 1.47
C SER A 49 -17.02 -2.91 1.77
N ASN A 50 -18.33 -2.86 1.67
CA ASN A 50 -19.15 -4.07 1.79
C ASN A 50 -18.95 -4.99 0.59
N ALA A 51 -18.64 -4.41 -0.58
CA ALA A 51 -18.36 -5.23 -1.76
C ALA A 51 -17.13 -6.12 -1.55
N ILE A 52 -16.09 -5.56 -0.94
CA ILE A 52 -14.89 -6.34 -0.62
C ILE A 52 -15.22 -7.42 0.40
N ARG A 53 -16.00 -7.07 1.43
CA ARG A 53 -16.40 -8.05 2.43
C ARG A 53 -17.18 -9.20 1.80
N ARG A 54 -18.12 -8.89 0.91
CA ARG A 54 -18.87 -9.93 0.23
C ARG A 54 -18.01 -10.79 -0.66
N SER A 55 -17.00 -10.20 -1.30
CA SER A 55 -16.08 -10.96 -2.14
C SER A 55 -15.28 -11.97 -1.31
N ILE A 56 -14.89 -11.60 -0.11
CA ILE A 56 -14.17 -12.49 0.80
C ILE A 56 -15.06 -13.67 1.18
N VAL A 57 -16.31 -13.39 1.54
CA VAL A 57 -17.27 -14.43 1.92
C VAL A 57 -17.51 -15.40 0.77
N LYS A 58 -17.61 -14.88 -0.44
CA LYS A 58 -17.82 -15.69 -1.64
C LYS A 58 -16.54 -16.33 -2.17
N ARG A 59 -15.40 -16.01 -1.59
CA ARG A 59 -14.10 -16.48 -2.04
C ARG A 59 -13.84 -16.13 -3.51
N ALA A 60 -14.33 -14.98 -3.94
CA ALA A 60 -14.17 -14.48 -5.30
C ALA A 60 -13.47 -13.14 -5.24
N PRO A 61 -12.18 -13.05 -5.63
CA PRO A 61 -11.45 -11.79 -5.56
C PRO A 61 -12.19 -10.67 -6.30
N ILE A 62 -12.28 -9.51 -5.66
CA ILE A 62 -13.04 -8.39 -6.22
C ILE A 62 -12.52 -7.95 -7.58
N VAL A 63 -11.21 -8.06 -7.79
CA VAL A 63 -10.58 -7.69 -9.06
C VAL A 63 -11.07 -8.58 -10.20
N SER A 64 -11.31 -9.85 -9.92
CA SER A 64 -11.83 -10.79 -10.92
C SER A 64 -13.35 -10.73 -11.04
N ALA A 65 -14.04 -10.62 -9.90
CA ALA A 65 -15.51 -10.67 -9.88
C ALA A 65 -16.14 -9.37 -10.36
N GLN A 66 -15.53 -8.23 -10.03
CA GLN A 66 -16.08 -6.93 -10.38
C GLN A 66 -14.94 -6.01 -10.84
N PRO A 67 -14.36 -6.29 -12.03
CA PRO A 67 -13.15 -5.58 -12.46
C PRO A 67 -13.35 -4.08 -12.72
N SER A 68 -14.58 -3.64 -12.93
CA SER A 68 -14.86 -2.23 -13.16
C SER A 68 -15.28 -1.48 -11.91
N SER A 69 -15.30 -2.15 -10.77
CA SER A 69 -15.72 -1.51 -9.51
C SER A 69 -14.66 -0.52 -9.03
N PRO A 70 -15.06 0.47 -8.23
CA PRO A 70 -14.09 1.37 -7.59
C PRO A 70 -13.07 0.63 -6.73
N GLU A 71 -13.52 -0.44 -6.08
CA GLU A 71 -12.65 -1.27 -5.24
C GLU A 71 -11.57 -1.95 -6.08
N ALA A 72 -11.96 -2.54 -7.21
CA ALA A 72 -11.01 -3.18 -8.11
C ALA A 72 -10.01 -2.17 -8.64
N ARG A 73 -10.47 -0.97 -8.98
CA ARG A 73 -9.57 0.10 -9.45
C ARG A 73 -8.60 0.53 -8.37
N ALA A 74 -9.04 0.53 -7.10
CA ALA A 74 -8.15 0.86 -5.99
C ALA A 74 -6.98 -0.14 -5.90
N PHE A 75 -7.27 -1.43 -6.04
CA PHE A 75 -6.21 -2.45 -6.08
C PHE A 75 -5.29 -2.27 -7.26
N GLN A 76 -5.84 -1.97 -8.43
CA GLN A 76 -5.05 -1.77 -9.64
C GLN A 76 -4.12 -0.56 -9.50
N THR A 77 -4.63 0.53 -8.94
CA THR A 77 -3.84 1.73 -8.69
C THR A 77 -2.71 1.44 -7.71
N ALA A 78 -3.02 0.72 -6.64
CA ALA A 78 -1.99 0.34 -5.66
C ALA A 78 -0.90 -0.51 -6.30
N ALA A 79 -1.28 -1.46 -7.14
CA ALA A 79 -0.31 -2.31 -7.84
C ALA A 79 0.61 -1.49 -8.73
N ARG A 80 0.05 -0.55 -9.49
CA ARG A 80 0.85 0.32 -10.35
C ARG A 80 1.82 1.17 -9.55
N GLU A 81 1.37 1.72 -8.42
CA GLU A 81 2.22 2.55 -7.58
C GLU A 81 3.34 1.74 -6.93
N ILE A 82 3.06 0.51 -6.55
CA ILE A 82 4.09 -0.37 -5.98
C ILE A 82 5.18 -0.65 -7.01
N ILE A 83 4.78 -0.87 -8.26
CA ILE A 83 5.74 -1.11 -9.34
C ILE A 83 6.63 0.11 -9.58
N LYS A 84 6.08 1.32 -9.44
CA LYS A 84 6.82 2.57 -9.63
C LYS A 84 7.73 2.89 -8.44
N ALA A 85 7.48 2.30 -7.29
CA ALA A 85 8.20 2.64 -6.07
C ALA A 85 9.68 2.32 -6.18
N PRO A 86 10.55 3.07 -5.48
CA PRO A 86 11.96 2.76 -5.46
C PRO A 86 12.22 1.34 -4.96
N GLN A 87 13.14 0.65 -5.62
CA GLN A 87 13.48 -0.71 -5.27
C GLN A 87 14.55 -0.72 -4.19
N ASN A 88 14.49 -1.72 -3.35
CA ASN A 88 15.51 -1.94 -2.35
C ASN A 88 16.66 -2.73 -2.96
N GLU A 89 17.83 -2.58 -2.35
CA GLU A 89 18.97 -3.38 -2.74
C GLU A 89 18.78 -4.82 -2.26
N GLN A 90 19.67 -5.70 -2.70
CA GLN A 90 19.56 -7.12 -2.44
C GLN A 90 19.43 -7.46 -0.96
N THR A 91 20.06 -6.69 -0.10
CA THR A 91 19.99 -6.96 1.34
C THR A 91 18.58 -6.94 1.85
N GLY A 92 17.75 -6.00 1.36
CA GLY A 92 16.36 -5.95 1.76
C GLY A 92 15.59 -7.17 1.31
N ILE A 93 15.82 -7.61 0.08
CA ILE A 93 15.17 -8.81 -0.47
C ILE A 93 15.56 -10.03 0.35
N ARG A 94 16.84 -10.14 0.67
CA ARG A 94 17.33 -11.26 1.44
C ARG A 94 16.71 -11.33 2.83
N PHE A 95 16.45 -10.17 3.41
CA PHE A 95 15.84 -10.10 4.72
C PHE A 95 14.48 -10.78 4.75
N PHE A 96 13.69 -10.59 3.70
CA PHE A 96 12.36 -11.17 3.64
C PHE A 96 12.33 -12.52 2.94
N GLY A 97 13.27 -12.78 2.08
CA GLY A 97 13.21 -13.93 1.23
C GLY A 97 14.03 -15.12 1.68
N ALA A 98 14.79 -14.94 2.73
CA ALA A 98 15.63 -16.03 3.20
C ALA A 98 14.84 -17.23 3.61
#